data_57bf57ddb43db0bd3061c4ba0e8d2492
#
_entry.id   57bf57ddb43db0bd3061c4ba0e8d2492
#
_cell.length_a   1.000
_cell.length_b   1.000
_cell.length_c   1.000
_cell.angle_alpha   90.00
_cell.angle_beta   90.00
_cell.angle_gamma   90.00
#
_symmetry.space_group_name_H-M   'P 1'
#
loop_
_entity.id
_entity.type
_entity.pdbx_description
1 polymer ?
#
loop_
_entity_poly.entity_id
_entity_poly.type
_entity_poly.pdbx_seq_one_letter_code
_entity_poly.pdbx_strand_id
1 'polypeptide(L)'
;MNILIISFVDDNFGDNLIRICFESLLKVVLKNHHIKDYTINRMNLKDIDNNLLISSDIIFFAGGGLFGLSYLNFYKYLDKITKIADEYNIPVIFSSMGVNNMDATKETEDKLVDILKRKCIKAVSVRENEDLFRQYSAETSLTIDSVCDPACWSEYVYHFDNISSKRLLGINVVRGG
;
A
#
# COMPACT_ATOMS: atom_id res chain seq x y z
N MET A 1 20.80 -0.95 -0.80
CA MET A 1 19.47 -1.45 -0.34
C MET A 1 18.49 -1.41 -1.49
N ASN A 2 17.88 -2.53 -1.82
CA ASN A 2 16.89 -2.65 -2.90
C ASN A 2 15.48 -2.58 -2.31
N ILE A 3 14.77 -1.52 -2.60
CA ILE A 3 13.41 -1.29 -2.14
C ILE A 3 12.46 -1.65 -3.26
N LEU A 4 11.45 -2.47 -2.99
CA LEU A 4 10.38 -2.76 -3.93
C LEU A 4 9.09 -2.08 -3.48
N ILE A 5 8.50 -1.27 -4.35
CA ILE A 5 7.18 -0.68 -4.16
C ILE A 5 6.18 -1.43 -5.02
N ILE A 6 5.19 -2.03 -4.38
CA ILE A 6 4.08 -2.72 -5.03
C ILE A 6 2.82 -1.89 -4.90
N SER A 7 2.13 -1.71 -6.00
CA SER A 7 0.85 -1.02 -6.06
C SER A 7 -0.05 -1.68 -7.09
N PHE A 8 -1.34 -1.45 -6.97
CA PHE A 8 -2.29 -1.81 -7.99
C PHE A 8 -2.52 -0.58 -8.87
N VAL A 9 -1.83 -0.52 -10.00
CA VAL A 9 -1.97 0.56 -10.97
C VAL A 9 -2.57 -0.04 -12.23
N ASP A 10 -3.85 0.16 -12.39
CA ASP A 10 -4.58 -0.08 -13.63
C ASP A 10 -4.83 1.29 -14.30
N ASP A 11 -5.83 1.43 -15.14
CA ASP A 11 -6.24 2.70 -15.76
C ASP A 11 -6.78 3.74 -14.75
N ASN A 12 -6.54 3.53 -13.45
CA ASN A 12 -6.96 4.40 -12.36
C ASN A 12 -5.87 5.42 -12.02
N PHE A 13 -6.13 6.67 -12.37
CA PHE A 13 -5.23 7.78 -12.06
C PHE A 13 -4.98 7.94 -10.55
N GLY A 14 -5.99 7.67 -9.71
CA GLY A 14 -5.88 7.78 -8.26
C GLY A 14 -4.81 6.86 -7.67
N ASP A 15 -4.80 5.59 -8.06
CA ASP A 15 -3.81 4.63 -7.56
C ASP A 15 -2.38 4.97 -8.02
N ASN A 16 -2.25 5.51 -9.23
CA ASN A 16 -0.97 6.00 -9.72
C ASN A 16 -0.47 7.22 -8.91
N LEU A 17 -1.37 8.16 -8.61
CA LEU A 17 -1.07 9.33 -7.77
C LEU A 17 -0.61 8.90 -6.38
N ILE A 18 -1.34 7.98 -5.74
CA ILE A 18 -0.98 7.41 -4.43
C ILE A 18 0.44 6.84 -4.46
N ARG A 19 0.77 6.03 -5.46
CA ARG A 19 2.10 5.44 -5.62
C ARG A 19 3.20 6.50 -5.76
N ILE A 20 2.99 7.51 -6.59
CA ILE A 20 3.98 8.59 -6.81
C ILE A 20 4.19 9.39 -5.52
N CYS A 21 3.12 9.75 -4.83
CA CYS A 21 3.20 10.48 -3.58
C CYS A 21 3.87 9.64 -2.48
N PHE A 22 3.54 8.36 -2.36
CA PHE A 22 4.21 7.44 -1.43
C PHE A 22 5.71 7.38 -1.69
N GLU A 23 6.13 7.17 -2.94
CA GLU A 23 7.56 7.12 -3.28
C GLU A 23 8.28 8.42 -2.92
N SER A 24 7.65 9.55 -3.15
CA SER A 24 8.22 10.87 -2.80
C SER A 24 8.38 11.02 -1.29
N LEU A 25 7.37 10.63 -0.51
CA LEU A 25 7.46 10.61 0.96
C LEU A 25 8.56 9.66 1.43
N LEU A 26 8.63 8.46 0.87
CA LEU A 26 9.68 7.49 1.21
C LEU A 26 11.08 8.06 0.97
N LYS A 27 11.30 8.76 -0.15
CA LYS A 27 12.58 9.44 -0.43
C LYS A 27 12.91 10.50 0.63
N VAL A 28 11.92 11.25 1.10
CA VAL A 28 12.10 12.22 2.19
C VAL A 28 12.52 11.52 3.48
N VAL A 29 11.84 10.41 3.83
CA VAL A 29 12.18 9.60 5.02
C VAL A 29 13.60 9.06 4.90
N LEU A 30 13.96 8.44 3.78
CA LEU A 30 15.31 7.90 3.55
C LEU A 30 16.38 8.97 3.68
N LYS A 31 16.13 10.15 3.12
CA LYS A 31 17.03 11.31 3.22
C LYS A 31 17.19 11.77 4.68
N ASN A 32 16.10 11.88 5.43
CA ASN A 32 16.13 12.32 6.82
C ASN A 32 16.86 11.32 7.74
N HIS A 33 16.86 10.04 7.39
CA HIS A 33 17.61 8.98 8.08
C HIS A 33 19.00 8.76 7.49
N HIS A 34 19.48 9.65 6.61
CA HIS A 34 20.80 9.58 5.99
C HIS A 34 21.08 8.30 5.19
N ILE A 35 20.04 7.63 4.71
CA ILE A 35 20.16 6.46 3.84
C ILE A 35 20.37 6.95 2.41
N LYS A 36 21.56 6.71 1.84
CA LYS A 36 21.97 7.24 0.53
C LYS A 36 22.02 6.17 -0.56
N ASP A 37 22.43 4.95 -0.19
CA ASP A 37 22.68 3.88 -1.15
C ASP A 37 21.45 2.96 -1.24
N TYR A 38 20.50 3.35 -2.09
CA TYR A 38 19.29 2.57 -2.35
C TYR A 38 18.85 2.63 -3.81
N THR A 39 18.16 1.60 -4.23
CA THR A 39 17.45 1.52 -5.51
C THR A 39 15.98 1.30 -5.24
N ILE A 40 15.10 2.05 -5.90
CA ILE A 40 13.65 1.86 -5.82
C ILE A 40 13.19 1.19 -7.11
N ASN A 41 12.67 -0.01 -6.98
CA ASN A 41 11.99 -0.75 -8.02
C ASN A 41 10.48 -0.68 -7.82
N ARG A 42 9.72 -0.85 -8.90
CA ARG A 42 8.26 -0.78 -8.89
C ARG A 42 7.69 -2.04 -9.54
N MET A 43 6.61 -2.55 -8.97
CA MET A 43 5.90 -3.71 -9.50
C MET A 43 4.39 -3.47 -9.40
N ASN A 44 3.67 -3.79 -10.45
CA ASN A 44 2.21 -3.85 -10.37
C ASN A 44 1.82 -5.16 -9.67
N LEU A 45 0.82 -5.10 -8.80
CA LEU A 45 0.32 -6.26 -8.06
C LEU A 45 -0.04 -7.46 -8.97
N LYS A 46 -0.54 -7.18 -10.18
CA LYS A 46 -0.90 -8.23 -11.16
C LYS A 46 0.31 -8.85 -11.87
N ASP A 47 1.42 -8.14 -11.98
CA ASP A 47 2.58 -8.51 -12.80
C ASP A 47 3.73 -8.99 -11.92
N ILE A 48 3.51 -10.12 -11.22
CA ILE A 48 4.46 -10.64 -10.22
C ILE A 48 5.74 -11.13 -10.89
N ASP A 49 6.84 -10.44 -10.62
CA ASP A 49 8.20 -10.87 -10.95
C ASP A 49 8.89 -11.45 -9.70
N ASN A 50 9.05 -12.77 -9.69
CA ASN A 50 9.67 -13.47 -8.56
C ASN A 50 11.13 -13.08 -8.36
N ASN A 51 11.88 -12.79 -9.43
CA ASN A 51 13.29 -12.39 -9.32
C ASN A 51 13.40 -11.02 -8.64
N LEU A 52 12.51 -10.10 -9.02
CA LEU A 52 12.45 -8.79 -8.41
C LEU A 52 12.06 -8.86 -6.93
N LEU A 53 11.11 -9.73 -6.57
CA LEU A 53 10.75 -10.00 -5.17
C LEU A 53 11.96 -10.48 -4.37
N ILE A 54 12.59 -11.57 -4.83
CA ILE A 54 13.70 -12.24 -4.10
C ILE A 54 14.93 -11.35 -3.97
N SER A 55 15.17 -10.47 -4.95
CA SER A 55 16.31 -9.52 -4.91
C SER A 55 16.07 -8.27 -4.06
N SER A 56 14.89 -8.13 -3.46
CA SER A 56 14.54 -6.97 -2.65
C SER A 56 14.96 -7.15 -1.19
N ASP A 57 15.46 -6.08 -0.58
CA ASP A 57 15.78 -6.04 0.85
C ASP A 57 14.56 -5.68 1.70
N ILE A 58 13.57 -5.02 1.10
CA ILE A 58 12.32 -4.62 1.73
C ILE A 58 11.23 -4.40 0.68
N ILE A 59 9.99 -4.78 1.00
CA ILE A 59 8.81 -4.62 0.15
C ILE A 59 7.82 -3.68 0.84
N PHE A 60 7.36 -2.67 0.10
CA PHE A 60 6.26 -1.79 0.49
C PHE A 60 5.06 -2.00 -0.42
N PHE A 61 3.90 -2.18 0.16
CA PHE A 61 2.64 -1.97 -0.53
C PHE A 61 2.21 -0.51 -0.34
N ALA A 62 2.06 0.22 -1.43
CA ALA A 62 1.93 1.67 -1.42
C ALA A 62 0.47 2.13 -1.54
N GLY A 63 -0.32 1.91 -0.51
CA GLY A 63 -1.70 2.38 -0.44
C GLY A 63 -2.65 1.68 -1.42
N GLY A 64 -3.74 2.37 -1.77
CA GLY A 64 -4.82 1.81 -2.58
C GLY A 64 -5.79 0.93 -1.79
N GLY A 65 -6.86 0.50 -2.44
CA GLY A 65 -7.91 -0.34 -1.84
C GLY A 65 -7.56 -1.83 -1.76
N LEU A 66 -6.30 -2.18 -1.47
CA LEU A 66 -5.82 -3.57 -1.57
C LEU A 66 -6.38 -4.50 -0.49
N PHE A 67 -6.86 -3.95 0.63
CA PHE A 67 -7.58 -4.69 1.66
C PHE A 67 -9.10 -4.66 1.46
N GLY A 68 -9.56 -4.44 0.23
CA GLY A 68 -10.96 -4.57 -0.12
C GLY A 68 -11.41 -6.03 0.00
N LEU A 69 -12.21 -6.33 1.03
CA LEU A 69 -12.64 -7.70 1.37
C LEU A 69 -13.56 -8.32 0.32
N SER A 70 -14.10 -7.54 -0.61
CA SER A 70 -14.85 -8.01 -1.77
C SER A 70 -13.97 -8.51 -2.94
N TYR A 71 -12.66 -8.24 -2.91
CA TYR A 71 -11.77 -8.51 -4.03
C TYR A 71 -10.89 -9.74 -3.80
N LEU A 72 -11.49 -10.92 -3.78
CA LEU A 72 -10.78 -12.20 -3.58
C LEU A 72 -9.53 -12.36 -4.47
N ASN A 73 -9.55 -11.79 -5.68
CA ASN A 73 -8.40 -11.87 -6.57
C ASN A 73 -7.18 -11.11 -6.04
N PHE A 74 -7.36 -9.99 -5.33
CA PHE A 74 -6.22 -9.29 -4.71
C PHE A 74 -5.54 -10.15 -3.65
N TYR A 75 -6.32 -10.87 -2.85
CA TYR A 75 -5.78 -11.76 -1.83
C TYR A 75 -4.94 -12.91 -2.40
N LYS A 76 -5.24 -13.40 -3.61
CA LYS A 76 -4.39 -14.38 -4.29
C LYS A 76 -2.99 -13.83 -4.61
N TYR A 77 -2.93 -12.57 -5.04
CA TYR A 77 -1.64 -11.90 -5.31
C TYR A 77 -0.90 -11.57 -4.01
N LEU A 78 -1.60 -11.00 -3.02
CA LEU A 78 -1.03 -10.71 -1.71
C LEU A 78 -0.50 -11.98 -1.04
N ASP A 79 -1.27 -13.07 -1.06
CA ASP A 79 -0.89 -14.37 -0.53
C ASP A 79 0.38 -14.90 -1.20
N LYS A 80 0.44 -14.87 -2.53
CA LYS A 80 1.63 -15.33 -3.29
C LYS A 80 2.87 -14.50 -2.95
N ILE A 81 2.75 -13.18 -2.98
CA ILE A 81 3.88 -12.28 -2.73
C ILE A 81 4.39 -12.43 -1.31
N THR A 82 3.49 -12.43 -0.32
CA THR A 82 3.88 -12.52 1.09
C THR A 82 4.37 -13.92 1.48
N LYS A 83 3.98 -15.00 0.78
CA LYS A 83 4.60 -16.33 0.93
C LYS A 83 6.06 -16.32 0.49
N ILE A 84 6.35 -15.74 -0.67
CA ILE A 84 7.72 -15.59 -1.16
C ILE A 84 8.53 -14.73 -0.17
N ALA A 85 7.99 -13.60 0.25
CA ALA A 85 8.66 -12.73 1.20
C ALA A 85 8.96 -13.43 2.55
N ASP A 86 8.04 -14.28 3.02
CA ASP A 86 8.23 -15.03 4.27
C ASP A 86 9.30 -16.11 4.12
N GLU A 87 9.30 -16.84 2.98
CA GLU A 87 10.32 -17.86 2.65
C GLU A 87 11.73 -17.27 2.59
N TYR A 88 11.89 -16.09 2.00
CA TYR A 88 13.18 -15.42 1.85
C TYR A 88 13.49 -14.42 2.98
N ASN A 89 12.65 -14.34 4.03
CA ASN A 89 12.79 -13.43 5.16
C ASN A 89 12.85 -11.94 4.76
N ILE A 90 12.14 -11.54 3.72
CA ILE A 90 12.09 -10.17 3.23
C ILE A 90 10.99 -9.42 4.00
N PRO A 91 11.33 -8.33 4.72
CA PRO A 91 10.34 -7.55 5.45
C PRO A 91 9.32 -6.89 4.50
N VAL A 92 8.06 -6.97 4.89
CA VAL A 92 6.92 -6.39 4.15
C VAL A 92 6.23 -5.35 5.03
N ILE A 93 5.98 -4.20 4.45
CA ILE A 93 5.23 -3.10 5.07
C ILE A 93 4.02 -2.78 4.21
N PHE A 94 2.84 -2.83 4.80
CA PHE A 94 1.61 -2.33 4.22
C PHE A 94 1.40 -0.87 4.65
N SER A 95 1.48 0.07 3.71
CA SER A 95 1.41 1.50 4.01
C SER A 95 0.14 2.13 3.46
N SER A 96 -0.62 2.78 4.33
CA SER A 96 -1.83 3.55 3.97
C SER A 96 -2.85 2.73 3.18
N MET A 97 -3.12 1.52 3.64
CA MET A 97 -4.01 0.58 2.96
C MET A 97 -5.47 1.00 3.12
N GLY A 98 -6.22 1.00 2.01
CA GLY A 98 -7.67 1.15 2.04
C GLY A 98 -8.33 -0.16 2.47
N VAL A 99 -9.22 -0.07 3.44
CA VAL A 99 -9.98 -1.19 4.00
C VAL A 99 -11.46 -1.01 3.67
N ASN A 100 -12.00 -1.88 2.84
CA ASN A 100 -13.41 -1.89 2.48
C ASN A 100 -14.00 -3.27 2.78
N ASN A 101 -15.07 -3.32 3.58
CA ASN A 101 -15.72 -4.57 3.97
C ASN A 101 -17.07 -4.82 3.25
N MET A 102 -17.40 -3.99 2.26
CA MET A 102 -18.60 -4.25 1.45
C MET A 102 -18.46 -5.62 0.79
N ASP A 103 -19.44 -6.48 1.04
CA ASP A 103 -19.49 -7.85 0.51
C ASP A 103 -18.32 -8.77 0.97
N ALA A 104 -17.79 -8.53 2.17
CA ALA A 104 -16.79 -9.42 2.77
C ALA A 104 -17.31 -10.85 2.87
N THR A 105 -16.46 -11.80 2.45
CA THR A 105 -16.74 -13.23 2.63
C THR A 105 -15.81 -13.80 3.70
N LYS A 106 -16.28 -14.88 4.38
CA LYS A 106 -15.43 -15.57 5.35
C LYS A 106 -14.08 -16.00 4.75
N GLU A 107 -14.07 -16.39 3.48
CA GLU A 107 -12.84 -16.77 2.77
C GLU A 107 -11.84 -15.60 2.65
N THR A 108 -12.31 -14.39 2.33
CA THR A 108 -11.44 -13.22 2.21
C THR A 108 -10.91 -12.76 3.56
N GLU A 109 -11.75 -12.81 4.60
CA GLU A 109 -11.36 -12.50 5.97
C GLU A 109 -10.28 -13.46 6.48
N ASP A 110 -10.49 -14.77 6.33
CA ASP A 110 -9.53 -15.80 6.74
C ASP A 110 -8.19 -15.63 5.99
N LYS A 111 -8.22 -15.33 4.69
CA LYS A 111 -7.00 -15.04 3.92
C LYS A 111 -6.26 -13.80 4.43
N LEU A 112 -6.98 -12.74 4.77
CA LEU A 112 -6.36 -11.55 5.34
C LEU A 112 -5.65 -11.88 6.67
N VAL A 113 -6.35 -12.59 7.56
CA VAL A 113 -5.79 -13.01 8.85
C VAL A 113 -4.54 -13.88 8.65
N ASP A 114 -4.58 -14.83 7.72
CA ASP A 114 -3.43 -15.69 7.40
C ASP A 114 -2.23 -14.89 6.87
N ILE A 115 -2.48 -13.87 6.05
CA ILE A 115 -1.42 -12.99 5.56
C ILE A 115 -0.81 -12.19 6.72
N LEU A 116 -1.64 -11.61 7.58
CA LEU A 116 -1.18 -10.78 8.71
C LEU A 116 -0.38 -11.56 9.75
N LYS A 117 -0.58 -12.87 9.86
CA LYS A 117 0.17 -13.75 10.78
C LYS A 117 1.59 -14.10 10.27
N ARG A 118 1.95 -13.76 9.03
CA ARG A 118 3.28 -14.08 8.47
C ARG A 118 4.37 -13.26 9.12
N LYS A 119 5.50 -13.89 9.38
CA LYS A 119 6.66 -13.25 10.03
C LYS A 119 7.28 -12.14 9.20
N CYS A 120 7.13 -12.20 7.87
CA CYS A 120 7.62 -11.14 6.99
C CYS A 120 6.88 -9.82 7.17
N ILE A 121 5.62 -9.82 7.65
CA ILE A 121 4.85 -8.59 7.86
C ILE A 121 5.39 -7.86 9.10
N LYS A 122 5.90 -6.66 8.92
CA LYS A 122 6.56 -5.87 9.98
C LYS A 122 5.74 -4.69 10.47
N ALA A 123 4.96 -4.08 9.58
CA ALA A 123 4.10 -2.96 9.93
C ALA A 123 2.91 -2.86 8.97
N VAL A 124 1.82 -2.35 9.49
CA VAL A 124 0.61 -2.08 8.71
C VAL A 124 0.08 -0.72 9.11
N SER A 125 -0.21 0.12 8.12
CA SER A 125 -1.01 1.32 8.34
C SER A 125 -2.20 1.33 7.39
N VAL A 126 -3.31 1.86 7.89
CA VAL A 126 -4.57 1.98 7.16
C VAL A 126 -5.00 3.44 7.09
N ARG A 127 -5.71 3.81 6.04
CA ARG A 127 -6.21 5.18 5.85
C ARG A 127 -7.68 5.35 6.28
N GLU A 128 -8.39 4.24 6.44
CA GLU A 128 -9.79 4.20 6.86
C GLU A 128 -10.11 2.88 7.57
N ASN A 129 -11.22 2.85 8.31
CA ASN A 129 -11.76 1.65 8.98
C ASN A 129 -10.75 0.94 9.89
N GLU A 130 -9.96 1.70 10.65
CA GLU A 130 -8.94 1.17 11.58
C GLU A 130 -9.53 0.16 12.57
N ASP A 131 -10.67 0.47 13.18
CA ASP A 131 -11.32 -0.41 14.16
C ASP A 131 -11.70 -1.77 13.57
N LEU A 132 -12.18 -1.77 12.33
CA LEU A 132 -12.45 -3.01 11.60
C LEU A 132 -11.17 -3.81 11.37
N PHE A 133 -10.12 -3.14 10.92
CA PHE A 133 -8.85 -3.80 10.64
C PHE A 133 -8.19 -4.37 11.89
N ARG A 134 -8.32 -3.70 13.03
CA ARG A 134 -7.83 -4.19 14.33
C ARG A 134 -8.47 -5.53 14.73
N GLN A 135 -9.69 -5.80 14.32
CA GLN A 135 -10.34 -7.10 14.57
C GLN A 135 -9.62 -8.23 13.83
N TYR A 136 -9.17 -8.00 12.60
CA TYR A 136 -8.42 -9.00 11.82
C TYR A 136 -6.98 -9.17 12.30
N SER A 137 -6.41 -8.16 12.93
CA SER A 137 -5.04 -8.21 13.46
C SER A 137 -4.96 -8.62 14.92
N ALA A 138 -6.09 -8.87 15.60
CA ALA A 138 -6.16 -9.11 17.04
C ALA A 138 -5.31 -10.29 17.53
N GLU A 139 -5.08 -11.29 16.69
CA GLU A 139 -4.24 -12.46 16.99
C GLU A 139 -2.78 -12.29 16.52
N THR A 140 -2.39 -11.09 16.13
CA THR A 140 -1.03 -10.78 15.67
C THR A 140 -0.33 -9.84 16.66
N SER A 141 0.99 -9.74 16.56
CA SER A 141 1.76 -8.73 17.31
C SER A 141 1.92 -7.41 16.55
N LEU A 142 1.17 -7.22 15.47
CA LEU A 142 1.29 -6.05 14.61
C LEU A 142 0.68 -4.82 15.27
N THR A 143 1.42 -3.72 15.23
CA THR A 143 0.86 -2.39 15.50
C THR A 143 0.16 -1.90 14.23
N ILE A 144 -1.07 -1.47 14.39
CA ILE A 144 -1.86 -0.89 13.31
C ILE A 144 -1.93 0.62 13.54
N ASP A 145 -1.44 1.37 12.58
CA ASP A 145 -1.47 2.83 12.61
C ASP A 145 -2.51 3.37 11.62
N SER A 146 -3.20 4.42 12.01
CA SER A 146 -4.07 5.20 11.11
C SER A 146 -3.29 6.36 10.52
N VAL A 147 -3.30 6.47 9.21
CA VAL A 147 -2.52 7.48 8.48
C VAL A 147 -3.33 8.08 7.34
N CYS A 148 -2.92 9.25 6.87
CA CYS A 148 -3.53 9.85 5.69
C CYS A 148 -3.16 9.07 4.41
N ASP A 149 -4.03 9.17 3.40
CA ASP A 149 -3.71 8.72 2.04
C ASP A 149 -2.49 9.51 1.52
N PRO A 150 -1.48 8.85 0.94
CA PRO A 150 -0.32 9.54 0.36
C PRO A 150 -0.68 10.60 -0.68
N ALA A 151 -1.80 10.48 -1.38
CA ALA A 151 -2.26 11.48 -2.34
C ALA A 151 -2.54 12.86 -1.72
N CYS A 152 -2.75 12.94 -0.41
CA CYS A 152 -2.86 14.21 0.31
C CYS A 152 -1.59 15.08 0.17
N TRP A 153 -0.46 14.47 -0.17
CA TRP A 153 0.82 15.15 -0.37
C TRP A 153 1.07 15.58 -1.82
N SER A 154 0.09 15.45 -2.71
CA SER A 154 0.24 15.74 -4.14
C SER A 154 0.72 17.16 -4.43
N GLU A 155 0.31 18.15 -3.65
CA GLU A 155 0.77 19.53 -3.78
C GLU A 155 2.30 19.65 -3.62
N TYR A 156 2.87 18.94 -2.66
CA TYR A 156 4.33 18.94 -2.40
C TYR A 156 5.11 18.18 -3.47
N VAL A 157 4.48 17.21 -4.12
CA VAL A 157 5.11 16.38 -5.16
C VAL A 157 5.13 17.10 -6.50
N TYR A 158 4.03 17.77 -6.85
CA TYR A 158 3.84 18.38 -8.17
C TYR A 158 4.13 19.87 -8.22
N HIS A 159 4.39 20.51 -7.06
CA HIS A 159 4.68 21.95 -6.98
C HIS A 159 3.73 22.78 -7.84
N PHE A 160 2.44 22.70 -7.54
CA PHE A 160 1.44 23.48 -8.27
C PHE A 160 1.73 24.97 -8.11
N ASP A 161 2.38 25.59 -9.10
CA ASP A 161 2.62 27.02 -9.15
C ASP A 161 1.28 27.75 -9.20
N ASN A 162 1.04 28.56 -8.16
CA ASN A 162 0.02 29.60 -8.09
C ASN A 162 -1.33 29.25 -8.74
N ILE A 163 -2.12 28.46 -8.05
CA ILE A 163 -3.56 28.49 -8.29
C ILE A 163 -3.99 29.93 -8.09
N SER A 164 -4.38 30.61 -9.19
CA SER A 164 -4.86 31.98 -9.16
C SER A 164 -5.87 32.14 -8.02
N SER A 165 -5.91 33.31 -7.38
CA SER A 165 -6.83 33.69 -6.27
C SER A 165 -8.34 33.58 -6.63
N LYS A 166 -8.68 32.97 -7.75
CA LYS A 166 -10.05 32.69 -8.14
C LYS A 166 -10.60 31.54 -7.31
N ARG A 167 -11.79 31.74 -6.76
CA ARG A 167 -12.54 30.67 -6.10
C ARG A 167 -12.81 29.57 -7.12
N LEU A 168 -12.20 28.40 -6.91
CA LEU A 168 -12.41 27.23 -7.75
C LEU A 168 -13.34 26.25 -7.03
N LEU A 169 -14.33 25.70 -7.75
CA LEU A 169 -15.16 24.61 -7.29
C LEU A 169 -14.61 23.32 -7.92
N GLY A 170 -14.07 22.44 -7.10
CA GLY A 170 -13.69 21.11 -7.52
C GLY A 170 -14.89 20.15 -7.42
N ILE A 171 -15.23 19.47 -8.52
CA ILE A 171 -16.26 18.44 -8.53
C ILE A 171 -15.56 17.11 -8.76
N ASN A 172 -15.72 16.18 -7.83
CA ASN A 172 -15.28 14.80 -8.00
C ASN A 172 -16.47 13.94 -8.42
N VAL A 173 -16.37 13.33 -9.59
CA VAL A 173 -17.40 12.40 -10.09
C VAL A 173 -16.85 10.98 -9.95
N VAL A 174 -17.42 10.24 -9.01
CA VAL A 174 -17.14 8.81 -8.87
C VAL A 174 -18.05 8.06 -9.84
N ARG A 175 -17.47 7.21 -10.68
CA ARG A 175 -18.24 6.32 -11.54
C ARG A 175 -18.97 5.31 -10.64
N GLY A 176 -20.29 5.47 -10.51
CA GLY A 176 -21.13 4.48 -9.86
C GLY A 176 -21.06 3.17 -10.64
N GLY A 177 -20.78 2.08 -9.92
CA GLY A 177 -20.89 0.74 -10.47
C GLY A 177 -22.35 0.30 -10.53
#